data_ea9b61a2a3c41a49714686f3d06c4269
#
_entry.id   ea9b61a2a3c41a49714686f3d06c4269
#
_cell.length_a   1.000
_cell.length_b   1.000
_cell.length_c   1.000
_cell.angle_alpha   90.00
_cell.angle_beta   90.00
_cell.angle_gamma   90.00
#
_symmetry.space_group_name_H-M   'P 1'
#
loop_
_entity.id
_entity.type
_entity.pdbx_description
1 polymer ?
#
loop_
_entity_poly.entity_id
_entity_poly.type
_entity_poly.pdbx_seq_one_letter_code
_entity_poly.pdbx_strand_id
1 'polypeptide(L)'
;NMNRQRKWGDRMDTELYELLTSAQLQQRETAEGGRALLPSRFCRAEPVKGGVRGTFAVPQKADPAGPRRQFAFRLTQKRLLLADDSNCLRSELGKLEGKLLQEPQTPAQLLAELTAHLLQNDAVALQRYEDRLSEMEEELLRERADGFEQRIFQIRRELSAYAAYYEQLTELCGTLSEETEDDPRAAHLFDALSGRAQRLAALVQMHREYSLQLREMHQTQIDVRQNNIMKILTIVTTVFLPLSLIAGWYGMNFVNMPELQSANGYRIVCIASALCVV
;
A
#
# COMPACT_ATOMS: atom_id res chain seq x y z
N ASN A 1 -16.44 2.13 39.03
CA ASN A 1 -15.47 1.87 37.94
C ASN A 1 -14.73 3.14 37.50
N MET A 2 -15.35 4.30 37.41
CA MET A 2 -14.75 5.57 36.99
C MET A 2 -13.70 6.12 37.96
N ASN A 3 -13.81 5.88 39.25
CA ASN A 3 -12.83 6.29 40.27
C ASN A 3 -11.59 5.37 40.34
N ARG A 4 -11.68 4.12 39.89
CA ARG A 4 -10.54 3.23 39.69
C ARG A 4 -9.71 3.64 38.46
N GLN A 5 -10.35 4.04 37.38
CA GLN A 5 -9.69 4.47 36.14
C GLN A 5 -8.89 5.77 36.31
N ARG A 6 -9.40 6.78 37.06
CA ARG A 6 -8.61 8.00 37.38
C ARG A 6 -7.37 7.74 38.24
N LYS A 7 -7.48 6.80 39.21
CA LYS A 7 -6.32 6.41 40.03
C LYS A 7 -5.25 5.64 39.26
N TRP A 8 -5.60 5.05 38.15
CA TRP A 8 -4.70 4.30 37.29
C TRP A 8 -3.87 5.19 36.38
N GLY A 9 -4.46 6.14 35.66
CA GLY A 9 -3.76 7.08 34.82
C GLY A 9 -2.70 7.87 35.57
N ASP A 10 -3.06 8.39 36.75
CA ASP A 10 -2.13 9.14 37.63
C ASP A 10 -0.99 8.29 38.21
N ARG A 11 -1.15 6.96 38.34
CA ARG A 11 -0.12 6.04 38.84
C ARG A 11 0.85 5.57 37.75
N MET A 12 0.35 5.28 36.57
CA MET A 12 1.19 4.85 35.43
C MET A 12 2.02 6.00 34.88
N ASP A 13 1.48 7.20 34.79
CA ASP A 13 2.18 8.42 34.36
C ASP A 13 3.42 8.77 35.22
N THR A 14 3.49 8.26 36.47
CA THR A 14 4.60 8.63 37.39
C THR A 14 5.64 7.53 37.56
N GLU A 15 5.30 6.27 37.36
CA GLU A 15 6.18 5.14 37.70
C GLU A 15 6.80 4.43 36.48
N LEU A 16 6.04 4.16 35.43
CA LEU A 16 6.49 3.34 34.30
C LEU A 16 6.89 4.13 33.06
N TYR A 17 6.21 5.22 32.75
CA TYR A 17 6.51 6.01 31.56
C TYR A 17 6.47 7.51 31.83
N GLU A 18 7.08 8.27 30.93
CA GLU A 18 7.07 9.72 30.92
C GLU A 18 6.87 10.23 29.50
N LEU A 19 5.89 11.10 29.31
CA LEU A 19 5.64 11.77 28.02
C LEU A 19 6.42 13.07 27.96
N LEU A 20 7.23 13.20 26.92
CA LEU A 20 8.11 14.34 26.66
C LEU A 20 7.83 14.93 25.29
N THR A 21 8.31 16.14 25.05
CA THR A 21 8.51 16.64 23.69
C THR A 21 9.83 16.12 23.11
N SER A 22 9.98 16.12 21.79
CA SER A 22 11.24 15.73 21.15
C SER A 22 12.43 16.58 21.66
N ALA A 23 12.21 17.87 21.91
CA ALA A 23 13.24 18.76 22.47
C ALA A 23 13.66 18.36 23.90
N GLN A 24 12.71 17.96 24.75
CA GLN A 24 12.99 17.51 26.13
C GLN A 24 13.73 16.16 26.13
N LEU A 25 13.36 15.22 25.28
CA LEU A 25 14.07 13.95 25.12
C LEU A 25 15.50 14.20 24.65
N GLN A 26 15.69 15.06 23.66
CA GLN A 26 17.01 15.45 23.17
C GLN A 26 17.90 16.06 24.24
N GLN A 27 17.35 16.96 25.04
CA GLN A 27 18.08 17.61 26.11
C GLN A 27 18.57 16.59 27.17
N ARG A 28 17.73 15.60 27.53
CA ARG A 28 18.10 14.54 28.49
C ARG A 28 19.18 13.61 27.93
N GLU A 29 19.02 13.14 26.69
CA GLU A 29 20.02 12.26 26.09
C GLU A 29 21.38 12.96 25.91
N THR A 30 21.37 14.24 25.53
CA THR A 30 22.61 15.03 25.43
C THR A 30 23.28 15.19 26.80
N ALA A 31 22.52 15.37 27.87
CA ALA A 31 23.04 15.44 29.23
C ALA A 31 23.68 14.11 29.71
N GLU A 32 23.19 12.97 29.18
CA GLU A 32 23.74 11.64 29.42
C GLU A 32 24.88 11.26 28.44
N GLY A 33 25.32 12.20 27.58
CA GLY A 33 26.42 11.98 26.61
C GLY A 33 25.99 11.18 25.38
N GLY A 34 24.67 10.96 25.18
CA GLY A 34 24.08 10.29 24.04
C GLY A 34 23.65 11.26 22.93
N ARG A 35 23.48 10.73 21.73
CA ARG A 35 22.86 11.46 20.62
C ARG A 35 21.38 11.09 20.55
N ALA A 36 20.49 12.05 20.76
CA ALA A 36 19.05 11.81 20.73
C ALA A 36 18.56 11.30 19.37
N LEU A 37 17.69 10.33 19.41
CA LEU A 37 16.95 9.87 18.26
C LEU A 37 15.71 10.73 18.11
N LEU A 38 15.69 11.58 17.08
CA LEU A 38 14.51 12.37 16.75
C LEU A 38 13.46 11.50 16.04
N PRO A 39 12.17 11.81 16.19
CA PRO A 39 11.12 11.16 15.43
C PRO A 39 11.48 11.13 13.95
N SER A 40 11.38 9.96 13.33
CA SER A 40 11.78 9.73 11.94
C SER A 40 10.65 9.09 11.15
N ARG A 41 10.77 9.08 9.82
CA ARG A 41 9.80 8.42 8.94
C ARG A 41 9.91 6.88 8.96
N PHE A 42 10.78 6.34 9.79
CA PHE A 42 11.09 4.91 9.86
C PHE A 42 10.86 4.38 11.26
N CYS A 43 10.38 3.13 11.36
CA CYS A 43 10.42 2.38 12.60
C CYS A 43 11.80 1.76 12.73
N ARG A 44 12.47 1.98 13.86
CA ARG A 44 13.76 1.34 14.17
C ARG A 44 14.01 1.31 15.67
N ALA A 45 14.76 0.33 16.11
CA ALA A 45 15.31 0.24 17.44
C ALA A 45 16.84 0.12 17.38
N GLU A 46 17.52 0.73 18.31
CA GLU A 46 18.99 0.68 18.43
C GLU A 46 19.35 0.42 19.89
N PRO A 47 20.14 -0.62 20.19
CA PRO A 47 20.66 -0.80 21.53
C PRO A 47 21.61 0.35 21.90
N VAL A 48 21.49 0.82 23.13
CA VAL A 48 22.31 1.90 23.66
C VAL A 48 22.72 1.56 25.09
N LYS A 49 23.76 2.23 25.61
CA LYS A 49 24.20 2.01 26.98
C LYS A 49 23.03 2.22 27.96
N GLY A 50 22.60 1.13 28.61
CA GLY A 50 21.55 1.14 29.62
C GLY A 50 20.11 0.98 29.08
N GLY A 51 19.93 0.48 27.84
CA GLY A 51 18.62 0.15 27.29
C GLY A 51 18.53 0.26 25.77
N VAL A 52 17.35 0.49 25.26
CA VAL A 52 17.05 0.60 23.82
C VAL A 52 16.43 1.96 23.54
N ARG A 53 16.79 2.57 22.43
CA ARG A 53 16.10 3.72 21.88
C ARG A 53 15.54 3.41 20.50
N GLY A 54 14.48 4.06 20.13
CA GLY A 54 13.91 3.83 18.82
C GLY A 54 12.87 4.87 18.39
N THR A 55 12.36 4.68 17.20
CA THR A 55 11.30 5.51 16.62
C THR A 55 10.22 4.64 16.02
N PHE A 56 8.98 5.11 16.12
CA PHE A 56 7.84 4.57 15.42
C PHE A 56 7.34 5.57 14.38
N ALA A 57 6.97 5.07 13.21
CA ALA A 57 6.39 5.84 12.13
C ALA A 57 5.17 5.09 11.59
N VAL A 58 4.02 5.26 12.25
CA VAL A 58 2.80 4.49 12.00
C VAL A 58 1.99 5.13 10.87
N PRO A 59 1.65 4.40 9.78
CA PRO A 59 0.76 4.89 8.74
C PRO A 59 -0.62 5.23 9.28
N GLN A 60 -1.23 6.29 8.77
CA GLN A 60 -2.61 6.62 9.12
C GLN A 60 -3.58 5.77 8.28
N LYS A 61 -4.54 5.11 8.92
CA LYS A 61 -5.49 4.21 8.23
C LYS A 61 -6.38 4.90 7.20
N ALA A 62 -6.57 6.21 7.34
CA ALA A 62 -7.33 7.01 6.39
C ALA A 62 -6.52 7.39 5.14
N ASP A 63 -5.21 7.59 5.29
CA ASP A 63 -4.25 7.90 4.21
C ASP A 63 -2.90 7.27 4.54
N PRO A 64 -2.70 5.97 4.23
CA PRO A 64 -1.47 5.26 4.58
C PRO A 64 -0.23 5.76 3.83
N ALA A 65 -0.43 6.34 2.65
CA ALA A 65 0.65 6.91 1.84
C ALA A 65 0.99 8.37 2.20
N GLY A 66 0.20 8.97 3.07
CA GLY A 66 0.36 10.34 3.56
C GLY A 66 1.30 10.47 4.76
N PRO A 67 1.14 11.53 5.53
CA PRO A 67 1.98 11.77 6.70
C PRO A 67 1.77 10.69 7.76
N ARG A 68 2.87 10.12 8.27
CA ARG A 68 2.86 9.11 9.32
C ARG A 68 2.78 9.76 10.70
N ARG A 69 2.17 9.07 11.65
CA ARG A 69 2.29 9.41 13.07
C ARG A 69 3.66 8.98 13.55
N GLN A 70 4.44 9.91 14.08
CA GLN A 70 5.84 9.67 14.46
C GLN A 70 6.01 9.95 15.93
N PHE A 71 6.72 9.07 16.62
CA PHE A 71 7.16 9.27 17.98
C PHE A 71 8.48 8.54 18.23
N ALA A 72 9.27 9.04 19.17
CA ALA A 72 10.49 8.39 19.60
C ALA A 72 10.29 7.79 20.99
N PHE A 73 11.09 6.78 21.31
CA PHE A 73 11.09 6.18 22.62
C PHE A 73 12.54 5.90 23.09
N ARG A 74 12.70 5.89 24.40
CA ARG A 74 13.87 5.32 25.09
C ARG A 74 13.38 4.39 26.19
N LEU A 75 13.68 3.12 26.02
CA LEU A 75 13.38 2.08 26.98
C LEU A 75 14.60 1.84 27.87
N THR A 76 14.41 1.93 29.17
CA THR A 76 15.39 1.56 30.20
C THR A 76 14.75 0.56 31.14
N GLN A 77 15.52 -0.13 31.96
CA GLN A 77 14.97 -1.05 32.96
C GLN A 77 13.99 -0.38 33.93
N LYS A 78 14.12 0.94 34.16
CA LYS A 78 13.31 1.66 35.15
C LYS A 78 12.15 2.45 34.54
N ARG A 79 12.30 2.97 33.34
CA ARG A 79 11.31 3.87 32.72
C ARG A 79 11.30 3.79 31.21
N LEU A 80 10.12 4.02 30.65
CA LEU A 80 9.88 4.26 29.23
C LEU A 80 9.70 5.77 29.02
N LEU A 81 10.63 6.40 28.28
CA LEU A 81 10.47 7.78 27.83
C LEU A 81 9.85 7.76 26.44
N LEU A 82 8.78 8.50 26.24
CA LEU A 82 8.08 8.62 24.97
C LEU A 82 8.08 10.09 24.54
N ALA A 83 8.53 10.37 23.33
CA ALA A 83 8.56 11.73 22.77
C ALA A 83 7.59 11.83 21.58
N ASP A 84 6.57 12.68 21.75
CA ASP A 84 5.53 12.92 20.74
C ASP A 84 5.18 14.41 20.70
N ASP A 85 5.51 15.08 19.60
CA ASP A 85 5.18 16.48 19.37
C ASP A 85 3.73 16.68 18.85
N SER A 86 3.07 15.59 18.47
CA SER A 86 1.71 15.61 17.90
C SER A 86 0.58 15.36 18.90
N ASN A 87 0.90 15.06 20.17
CA ASN A 87 -0.02 14.62 21.21
C ASN A 87 -0.88 13.39 20.84
N CYS A 88 -0.53 12.68 19.78
CA CYS A 88 -1.23 11.45 19.37
C CYS A 88 -1.08 10.33 20.39
N LEU A 89 0.12 10.15 20.96
CA LEU A 89 0.39 9.10 21.95
C LEU A 89 -0.44 9.23 23.21
N ARG A 90 -0.66 10.44 23.69
CA ARG A 90 -1.51 10.65 24.87
C ARG A 90 -2.93 10.10 24.67
N SER A 91 -3.49 10.30 23.47
CA SER A 91 -4.79 9.74 23.10
C SER A 91 -4.77 8.22 22.98
N GLU A 92 -3.72 7.64 22.41
CA GLU A 92 -3.59 6.18 22.24
C GLU A 92 -3.34 5.49 23.60
N LEU A 93 -2.50 6.07 24.46
CA LEU A 93 -2.29 5.56 25.83
C LEU A 93 -3.59 5.59 26.65
N GLY A 94 -4.35 6.67 26.60
CA GLY A 94 -5.65 6.73 27.29
C GLY A 94 -6.67 5.69 26.80
N LYS A 95 -6.63 5.33 25.50
CA LYS A 95 -7.44 4.23 24.96
C LYS A 95 -6.90 2.86 25.38
N LEU A 96 -5.59 2.73 25.51
CA LEU A 96 -4.93 1.52 25.96
C LEU A 96 -5.28 1.21 27.42
N GLU A 97 -5.18 2.19 28.31
CA GLU A 97 -5.51 2.05 29.73
C GLU A 97 -6.91 1.46 29.96
N GLY A 98 -7.90 1.85 29.13
CA GLY A 98 -9.26 1.31 29.18
C GLY A 98 -9.44 -0.12 28.69
N LYS A 99 -8.42 -0.71 28.04
CA LYS A 99 -8.48 -2.02 27.37
C LYS A 99 -7.52 -3.08 27.93
N LEU A 100 -6.57 -2.68 28.78
CA LEU A 100 -5.61 -3.61 29.36
C LEU A 100 -6.31 -4.68 30.19
N LEU A 101 -6.11 -5.94 29.81
CA LEU A 101 -6.59 -7.12 30.56
C LEU A 101 -5.70 -7.41 31.78
N GLN A 102 -4.41 -7.11 31.69
CA GLN A 102 -3.43 -7.26 32.75
C GLN A 102 -2.55 -6.02 32.82
N GLU A 103 -2.21 -5.58 34.03
CA GLU A 103 -1.33 -4.44 34.26
C GLU A 103 0.09 -4.75 33.79
N PRO A 104 0.71 -3.93 32.94
CA PRO A 104 2.12 -4.04 32.64
C PRO A 104 2.92 -3.76 33.92
N GLN A 105 3.84 -4.65 34.27
CA GLN A 105 4.66 -4.52 35.48
C GLN A 105 5.99 -3.85 35.20
N THR A 106 6.40 -3.80 33.93
CA THR A 106 7.66 -3.22 33.49
C THR A 106 7.47 -2.23 32.35
N PRO A 107 8.39 -1.27 32.15
CA PRO A 107 8.37 -0.36 31.02
C PRO A 107 8.41 -1.08 29.66
N ALA A 108 9.08 -2.24 29.58
CA ALA A 108 9.14 -3.05 28.37
C ALA A 108 7.78 -3.67 28.03
N GLN A 109 7.05 -4.19 29.03
CA GLN A 109 5.70 -4.70 28.84
C GLN A 109 4.73 -3.61 28.38
N LEU A 110 4.84 -2.41 28.91
CA LEU A 110 4.02 -1.27 28.48
C LEU A 110 4.27 -0.90 27.01
N LEU A 111 5.54 -0.89 26.58
CA LEU A 111 5.89 -0.63 25.18
C LEU A 111 5.35 -1.73 24.25
N ALA A 112 5.41 -2.99 24.68
CA ALA A 112 4.85 -4.13 23.95
C ALA A 112 3.31 -4.01 23.81
N GLU A 113 2.60 -3.67 24.89
CA GLU A 113 1.14 -3.46 24.86
C GLU A 113 0.74 -2.24 23.99
N LEU A 114 1.51 -1.16 24.04
CA LEU A 114 1.32 -0.02 23.14
C LEU A 114 1.49 -0.44 21.68
N THR A 115 2.52 -1.21 21.37
CA THR A 115 2.76 -1.73 20.01
C THR A 115 1.64 -2.66 19.56
N ALA A 116 1.14 -3.54 20.44
CA ALA A 116 -0.01 -4.41 20.19
C ALA A 116 -1.28 -3.59 19.88
N HIS A 117 -1.49 -2.52 20.63
CA HIS A 117 -2.63 -1.61 20.42
C HIS A 117 -2.58 -0.91 19.07
N LEU A 118 -1.41 -0.44 18.65
CA LEU A 118 -1.21 0.19 17.34
C LEU A 118 -1.56 -0.76 16.18
N LEU A 119 -1.26 -2.06 16.33
CA LEU A 119 -1.55 -3.11 15.34
C LEU A 119 -2.99 -3.67 15.41
N GLN A 120 -3.79 -3.28 16.43
CA GLN A 120 -5.04 -3.99 16.78
C GLN A 120 -6.01 -4.17 15.59
N ASN A 121 -6.17 -3.15 14.73
CA ASN A 121 -7.15 -3.14 13.63
C ASN A 121 -6.53 -3.19 12.24
N ASP A 122 -5.25 -3.56 12.13
CA ASP A 122 -4.54 -3.52 10.85
C ASP A 122 -5.01 -4.61 9.91
N ALA A 123 -5.30 -5.81 10.41
CA ALA A 123 -5.86 -6.88 9.59
C ALA A 123 -7.20 -6.47 8.94
N VAL A 124 -8.08 -5.80 9.71
CA VAL A 124 -9.36 -5.28 9.18
C VAL A 124 -9.14 -4.15 8.17
N ALA A 125 -8.13 -3.31 8.38
CA ALA A 125 -7.77 -2.27 7.41
C ALA A 125 -7.25 -2.87 6.10
N LEU A 126 -6.47 -3.97 6.17
CA LEU A 126 -5.98 -4.68 4.99
C LEU A 126 -7.07 -5.45 4.25
N GLN A 127 -8.06 -6.01 4.96
CA GLN A 127 -9.23 -6.66 4.33
C GLN A 127 -9.95 -5.74 3.35
N ARG A 128 -10.02 -4.43 3.64
CA ARG A 128 -10.65 -3.45 2.72
C ARG A 128 -9.92 -3.31 1.38
N TYR A 129 -8.61 -3.65 1.33
CA TYR A 129 -7.89 -3.66 0.06
C TYR A 129 -8.26 -4.86 -0.79
N GLU A 130 -8.50 -6.02 -0.17
CA GLU A 130 -9.02 -7.18 -0.86
C GLU A 130 -10.40 -6.88 -1.47
N ASP A 131 -11.31 -6.30 -0.69
CA ASP A 131 -12.63 -5.91 -1.16
C ASP A 131 -12.54 -4.93 -2.35
N ARG A 132 -11.69 -3.89 -2.25
CA ARG A 132 -11.48 -2.91 -3.33
C ARG A 132 -10.86 -3.53 -4.58
N LEU A 133 -9.91 -4.46 -4.43
CA LEU A 133 -9.29 -5.14 -5.57
C LEU A 133 -10.28 -6.09 -6.25
N SER A 134 -11.09 -6.83 -5.48
CA SER A 134 -12.14 -7.70 -6.00
C SER A 134 -13.22 -6.91 -6.74
N GLU A 135 -13.64 -5.74 -6.24
CA GLU A 135 -14.56 -4.84 -6.93
C GLU A 135 -13.98 -4.37 -8.28
N MET A 136 -12.69 -4.01 -8.29
CA MET A 136 -12.00 -3.61 -9.53
C MET A 136 -11.88 -4.76 -10.53
N GLU A 137 -11.70 -6.01 -10.08
CA GLU A 137 -11.71 -7.20 -10.94
C GLU A 137 -13.07 -7.40 -11.60
N GLU A 138 -14.17 -7.31 -10.81
CA GLU A 138 -15.52 -7.41 -11.37
C GLU A 138 -15.82 -6.32 -12.41
N GLU A 139 -15.36 -5.09 -12.17
CA GLU A 139 -15.51 -4.01 -13.14
C GLU A 139 -14.75 -4.28 -14.44
N LEU A 140 -13.53 -4.82 -14.36
CA LEU A 140 -12.76 -5.24 -15.52
C LEU A 140 -13.49 -6.34 -16.31
N LEU A 141 -14.01 -7.37 -15.62
CA LEU A 141 -14.77 -8.44 -16.26
C LEU A 141 -16.03 -7.94 -16.98
N ARG A 142 -16.61 -6.83 -16.52
CA ARG A 142 -17.76 -6.15 -17.15
C ARG A 142 -17.34 -5.10 -18.21
N GLU A 143 -16.07 -5.05 -18.56
CA GLU A 143 -15.48 -4.06 -19.48
C GLU A 143 -15.69 -2.59 -19.04
N ARG A 144 -15.86 -2.35 -17.74
CA ARG A 144 -16.01 -1.03 -17.13
C ARG A 144 -14.73 -0.66 -16.38
N ALA A 145 -13.81 -0.05 -17.09
CA ALA A 145 -12.49 0.28 -16.53
C ALA A 145 -12.24 1.79 -16.33
N ASP A 146 -13.32 2.57 -16.11
CA ASP A 146 -13.19 4.02 -15.93
C ASP A 146 -12.35 4.34 -14.70
N GLY A 147 -11.25 5.10 -14.90
CA GLY A 147 -10.36 5.50 -13.82
C GLY A 147 -9.55 4.35 -13.16
N PHE A 148 -9.49 3.16 -13.79
CA PHE A 148 -8.78 1.99 -13.28
C PHE A 148 -7.32 2.30 -12.93
N GLU A 149 -6.57 2.93 -13.85
CA GLU A 149 -5.14 3.23 -13.65
C GLU A 149 -4.88 4.11 -12.43
N GLN A 150 -5.73 5.09 -12.18
CA GLN A 150 -5.60 5.99 -11.02
C GLN A 150 -5.88 5.25 -9.71
N ARG A 151 -6.94 4.42 -9.68
CA ARG A 151 -7.32 3.63 -8.50
C ARG A 151 -6.28 2.57 -8.15
N ILE A 152 -5.79 1.82 -9.13
CA ILE A 152 -4.77 0.80 -8.91
C ILE A 152 -3.43 1.43 -8.47
N PHE A 153 -3.05 2.57 -9.03
CA PHE A 153 -1.87 3.32 -8.63
C PHE A 153 -1.96 3.76 -7.16
N GLN A 154 -3.12 4.28 -6.74
CA GLN A 154 -3.33 4.68 -5.35
C GLN A 154 -3.25 3.49 -4.40
N ILE A 155 -3.93 2.38 -4.70
CA ILE A 155 -3.88 1.15 -3.89
C ILE A 155 -2.43 0.67 -3.75
N ARG A 156 -1.69 0.60 -4.83
CA ARG A 156 -0.27 0.16 -4.81
C ARG A 156 0.61 1.07 -3.97
N ARG A 157 0.39 2.38 -4.02
CA ARG A 157 1.10 3.36 -3.20
C ARG A 157 0.81 3.16 -1.71
N GLU A 158 -0.45 2.94 -1.35
CA GLU A 158 -0.89 2.69 0.02
C GLU A 158 -0.34 1.35 0.54
N LEU A 159 -0.42 0.28 -0.25
CA LEU A 159 0.14 -1.04 0.09
C LEU A 159 1.67 -1.00 0.24
N SER A 160 2.38 -0.21 -0.59
CA SER A 160 3.83 -0.05 -0.44
C SER A 160 4.21 0.66 0.86
N ALA A 161 3.38 1.60 1.33
CA ALA A 161 3.60 2.24 2.63
C ALA A 161 3.41 1.25 3.80
N TYR A 162 2.42 0.36 3.72
CA TYR A 162 2.20 -0.70 4.70
C TYR A 162 3.31 -1.77 4.67
N ALA A 163 3.76 -2.19 3.48
CA ALA A 163 4.86 -3.15 3.35
C ALA A 163 6.11 -2.65 4.09
N ALA A 164 6.55 -1.43 3.77
CA ALA A 164 7.70 -0.82 4.44
C ALA A 164 7.50 -0.65 5.95
N TYR A 165 6.28 -0.38 6.41
CA TYR A 165 5.97 -0.27 7.83
C TYR A 165 6.09 -1.60 8.55
N TYR A 166 5.48 -2.69 8.04
CA TYR A 166 5.51 -3.98 8.71
C TYR A 166 6.89 -4.64 8.67
N GLU A 167 7.67 -4.46 7.59
CA GLU A 167 9.06 -4.91 7.53
C GLU A 167 9.91 -4.25 8.64
N GLN A 168 9.84 -2.94 8.75
CA GLN A 168 10.55 -2.18 9.78
C GLN A 168 10.06 -2.52 11.20
N LEU A 169 8.75 -2.74 11.37
CA LEU A 169 8.19 -3.11 12.65
C LEU A 169 8.62 -4.51 13.08
N THR A 170 8.74 -5.45 12.15
CA THR A 170 9.28 -6.79 12.40
C THR A 170 10.70 -6.71 12.95
N GLU A 171 11.56 -5.91 12.31
CA GLU A 171 12.93 -5.69 12.74
C GLU A 171 13.00 -5.01 14.12
N LEU A 172 12.21 -3.95 14.30
CA LEU A 172 12.11 -3.24 15.57
C LEU A 172 11.68 -4.17 16.72
N CYS A 173 10.64 -4.98 16.52
CA CYS A 173 10.17 -5.93 17.54
C CYS A 173 11.19 -7.04 17.80
N GLY A 174 11.92 -7.52 16.78
CA GLY A 174 13.02 -8.47 16.94
C GLY A 174 14.12 -7.91 17.84
N THR A 175 14.61 -6.70 17.54
CA THR A 175 15.61 -6.02 18.37
C THR A 175 15.12 -5.81 19.81
N LEU A 176 13.84 -5.43 20.01
CA LEU A 176 13.28 -5.27 21.35
C LEU A 176 13.16 -6.60 22.09
N SER A 177 12.85 -7.69 21.42
CA SER A 177 12.81 -9.04 22.01
C SER A 177 14.18 -9.45 22.54
N GLU A 178 15.23 -9.26 21.72
CA GLU A 178 16.62 -9.58 22.11
C GLU A 178 17.10 -8.74 23.30
N GLU A 179 16.84 -7.43 23.26
CA GLU A 179 17.32 -6.50 24.28
C GLU A 179 16.51 -6.51 25.59
N THR A 180 15.40 -7.25 25.63
CA THR A 180 14.55 -7.41 26.82
C THR A 180 14.56 -8.83 27.38
N GLU A 181 15.59 -9.63 27.12
CA GLU A 181 15.75 -11.00 27.64
C GLU A 181 15.65 -11.09 29.18
N ASP A 182 16.02 -10.03 29.90
CA ASP A 182 15.88 -9.94 31.36
C ASP A 182 14.41 -9.93 31.82
N ASP A 183 13.45 -9.62 30.93
CA ASP A 183 12.00 -9.70 31.16
C ASP A 183 11.37 -10.70 30.18
N PRO A 184 11.30 -12.01 30.55
CA PRO A 184 10.82 -13.05 29.66
C PRO A 184 9.40 -12.82 29.14
N ARG A 185 8.56 -12.09 29.90
CA ARG A 185 7.20 -11.74 29.44
C ARG A 185 7.24 -10.67 28.36
N ALA A 186 8.06 -9.65 28.51
CA ALA A 186 8.21 -8.61 27.49
C ALA A 186 8.84 -9.17 26.23
N ALA A 187 9.89 -9.98 26.33
CA ALA A 187 10.55 -10.65 25.21
C ALA A 187 9.56 -11.50 24.42
N HIS A 188 8.76 -12.34 25.09
CA HIS A 188 7.72 -13.16 24.45
C HIS A 188 6.63 -12.29 23.76
N LEU A 189 6.24 -11.15 24.35
CA LEU A 189 5.29 -10.24 23.73
C LEU A 189 5.87 -9.62 22.45
N PHE A 190 7.13 -9.17 22.45
CA PHE A 190 7.78 -8.62 21.26
C PHE A 190 7.99 -9.68 20.18
N ASP A 191 8.33 -10.91 20.53
CA ASP A 191 8.43 -12.01 19.57
C ASP A 191 7.06 -12.30 18.90
N ALA A 192 6.00 -12.36 19.70
CA ALA A 192 4.63 -12.52 19.18
C ALA A 192 4.21 -11.37 18.27
N LEU A 193 4.63 -10.13 18.58
CA LEU A 193 4.38 -8.93 17.76
C LEU A 193 5.18 -8.95 16.46
N SER A 194 6.45 -9.36 16.51
CA SER A 194 7.29 -9.59 15.33
C SER A 194 6.64 -10.58 14.38
N GLY A 195 6.21 -11.76 14.90
CA GLY A 195 5.47 -12.74 14.12
C GLY A 195 4.15 -12.24 13.57
N ARG A 196 3.45 -11.36 14.30
CA ARG A 196 2.23 -10.69 13.80
C ARG A 196 2.54 -9.71 12.67
N ALA A 197 3.57 -8.89 12.81
CA ALA A 197 4.01 -7.94 11.78
C ALA A 197 4.42 -8.68 10.49
N GLN A 198 5.14 -9.81 10.60
CA GLN A 198 5.48 -10.67 9.46
C GLN A 198 4.24 -11.19 8.72
N ARG A 199 3.22 -11.67 9.45
CA ARG A 199 1.96 -12.11 8.82
C ARG A 199 1.23 -10.97 8.10
N LEU A 200 1.23 -9.77 8.66
CA LEU A 200 0.66 -8.58 8.01
C LEU A 200 1.47 -8.17 6.79
N ALA A 201 2.80 -8.25 6.83
CA ALA A 201 3.67 -8.02 5.69
C ALA A 201 3.38 -9.01 4.54
N ALA A 202 3.21 -10.29 4.86
CA ALA A 202 2.85 -11.32 3.88
C ALA A 202 1.48 -11.05 3.24
N LEU A 203 0.49 -10.63 4.03
CA LEU A 203 -0.83 -10.24 3.52
C LEU A 203 -0.75 -9.04 2.57
N VAL A 204 0.02 -8.02 2.93
CA VAL A 204 0.26 -6.86 2.05
C VAL A 204 0.94 -7.29 0.76
N GLN A 205 1.91 -8.20 0.81
CA GLN A 205 2.58 -8.70 -0.38
C GLN A 205 1.60 -9.45 -1.30
N MET A 206 0.72 -10.26 -0.75
CA MET A 206 -0.34 -10.93 -1.51
C MET A 206 -1.25 -9.91 -2.23
N HIS A 207 -1.69 -8.85 -1.56
CA HIS A 207 -2.50 -7.81 -2.19
C HIS A 207 -1.73 -7.02 -3.26
N ARG A 208 -0.41 -6.81 -3.08
CA ARG A 208 0.44 -6.19 -4.09
C ARG A 208 0.53 -7.04 -5.36
N GLU A 209 0.71 -8.35 -5.20
CA GLU A 209 0.72 -9.31 -6.32
C GLU A 209 -0.64 -9.34 -7.04
N TYR A 210 -1.73 -9.38 -6.29
CA TYR A 210 -3.08 -9.30 -6.86
C TYR A 210 -3.28 -7.99 -7.65
N SER A 211 -2.80 -6.86 -7.13
CA SER A 211 -2.87 -5.58 -7.84
C SER A 211 -2.06 -5.55 -9.14
N LEU A 212 -0.95 -6.32 -9.23
CA LEU A 212 -0.18 -6.50 -10.46
C LEU A 212 -0.95 -7.34 -11.47
N GLN A 213 -1.55 -8.46 -11.04
CA GLN A 213 -2.37 -9.32 -11.90
C GLN A 213 -3.54 -8.56 -12.52
N LEU A 214 -4.24 -7.72 -11.73
CA LEU A 214 -5.33 -6.87 -12.25
C LEU A 214 -4.84 -5.90 -13.33
N ARG A 215 -3.66 -5.30 -13.11
CA ARG A 215 -3.05 -4.41 -14.10
C ARG A 215 -2.70 -5.14 -15.41
N GLU A 216 -2.14 -6.33 -15.30
CA GLU A 216 -1.83 -7.18 -16.47
C GLU A 216 -3.10 -7.58 -17.22
N MET A 217 -4.16 -7.94 -16.48
CA MET A 217 -5.46 -8.26 -17.07
C MET A 217 -6.05 -7.05 -17.84
N HIS A 218 -6.00 -5.85 -17.24
CA HIS A 218 -6.44 -4.62 -17.89
C HIS A 218 -5.64 -4.33 -19.16
N GLN A 219 -4.31 -4.46 -19.12
CA GLN A 219 -3.46 -4.29 -20.30
C GLN A 219 -3.81 -5.28 -21.41
N THR A 220 -4.01 -6.54 -21.05
CA THR A 220 -4.41 -7.58 -22.01
C THR A 220 -5.75 -7.25 -22.69
N GLN A 221 -6.72 -6.70 -21.95
CA GLN A 221 -7.99 -6.27 -22.54
C GLN A 221 -7.82 -5.13 -23.56
N ILE A 222 -6.94 -4.16 -23.23
CA ILE A 222 -6.59 -3.07 -24.15
C ILE A 222 -5.96 -3.65 -25.44
N ASP A 223 -4.99 -4.56 -25.29
CA ASP A 223 -4.29 -5.17 -26.41
C ASP A 223 -5.23 -5.99 -27.31
N VAL A 224 -6.16 -6.76 -26.73
CA VAL A 224 -7.21 -7.49 -27.47
C VAL A 224 -8.11 -6.52 -28.24
N ARG A 225 -8.56 -5.45 -27.59
CA ARG A 225 -9.40 -4.42 -28.25
C ARG A 225 -8.64 -3.75 -29.40
N GLN A 226 -7.40 -3.37 -29.20
CA GLN A 226 -6.55 -2.79 -30.22
C GLN A 226 -6.33 -3.76 -31.41
N ASN A 227 -6.09 -5.03 -31.14
CA ASN A 227 -5.92 -6.05 -32.17
C ASN A 227 -7.23 -6.23 -32.98
N ASN A 228 -8.39 -6.19 -32.32
CA ASN A 228 -9.67 -6.27 -33.03
C ASN A 228 -9.91 -5.04 -33.95
N ILE A 229 -9.56 -3.84 -33.51
CA ILE A 229 -9.62 -2.63 -34.32
C ILE A 229 -8.69 -2.77 -35.54
N MET A 230 -7.45 -3.24 -35.33
CA MET A 230 -6.50 -3.48 -36.43
C MET A 230 -7.00 -4.52 -37.43
N LYS A 231 -7.64 -5.60 -36.95
CA LYS A 231 -8.31 -6.59 -37.83
C LYS A 231 -9.37 -5.95 -38.73
N ILE A 232 -10.26 -5.18 -38.13
CA ILE A 232 -11.33 -4.50 -38.87
C ILE A 232 -10.72 -3.53 -39.89
N LEU A 233 -9.75 -2.73 -39.50
CA LEU A 233 -9.07 -1.80 -40.39
C LEU A 233 -8.39 -2.53 -41.56
N THR A 234 -7.73 -3.65 -41.29
CA THR A 234 -7.06 -4.46 -42.32
C THR A 234 -8.08 -5.02 -43.33
N ILE A 235 -9.21 -5.57 -42.84
CA ILE A 235 -10.27 -6.07 -43.70
C ILE A 235 -10.83 -4.97 -44.58
N VAL A 236 -11.15 -3.81 -43.99
CA VAL A 236 -11.69 -2.67 -44.73
C VAL A 236 -10.68 -2.20 -45.79
N THR A 237 -9.42 -2.01 -45.44
CA THR A 237 -8.39 -1.56 -46.41
C THR A 237 -8.14 -2.58 -47.50
N THR A 238 -8.13 -3.87 -47.17
CA THR A 238 -7.91 -4.95 -48.17
C THR A 238 -9.04 -5.01 -49.20
N VAL A 239 -10.29 -4.73 -48.77
CA VAL A 239 -11.45 -4.71 -49.68
C VAL A 239 -11.52 -3.39 -50.46
N PHE A 240 -11.37 -2.24 -49.79
CA PHE A 240 -11.56 -0.94 -50.44
C PHE A 240 -10.42 -0.50 -51.34
N LEU A 241 -9.20 -0.93 -51.09
CA LEU A 241 -8.03 -0.49 -51.86
C LEU A 241 -8.11 -0.96 -53.33
N PRO A 242 -8.38 -2.26 -53.64
CA PRO A 242 -8.56 -2.69 -55.03
C PRO A 242 -9.81 -2.12 -55.67
N LEU A 243 -10.93 -1.97 -54.93
CA LEU A 243 -12.14 -1.36 -55.45
C LEU A 243 -11.93 0.10 -55.83
N SER A 244 -11.23 0.89 -54.99
CA SER A 244 -10.92 2.29 -55.29
C SER A 244 -9.93 2.42 -56.45
N LEU A 245 -8.99 1.48 -56.61
CA LEU A 245 -8.10 1.43 -57.76
C LEU A 245 -8.91 1.17 -59.05
N ILE A 246 -9.81 0.20 -59.05
CA ILE A 246 -10.70 -0.10 -60.20
C ILE A 246 -11.57 1.11 -60.54
N ALA A 247 -12.24 1.68 -59.53
CA ALA A 247 -13.08 2.86 -59.70
C ALA A 247 -12.30 4.09 -60.20
N GLY A 248 -11.10 4.31 -59.66
CA GLY A 248 -10.19 5.39 -60.09
C GLY A 248 -9.67 5.20 -61.51
N TRP A 249 -9.30 3.94 -61.86
CA TRP A 249 -8.81 3.61 -63.20
C TRP A 249 -9.87 3.82 -64.27
N TYR A 250 -11.05 3.29 -64.07
CA TYR A 250 -12.16 3.44 -65.02
C TYR A 250 -12.89 4.79 -64.93
N GLY A 251 -12.59 5.59 -63.89
CA GLY A 251 -13.06 6.97 -63.73
C GLY A 251 -12.21 8.01 -64.48
N MET A 252 -11.06 7.59 -65.06
CA MET A 252 -10.19 8.51 -65.81
C MET A 252 -10.79 8.85 -67.20
N ASN A 253 -10.71 10.12 -67.59
CA ASN A 253 -11.21 10.63 -68.86
C ASN A 253 -10.21 10.42 -70.02
N PHE A 254 -9.74 9.20 -70.24
CA PHE A 254 -8.93 8.89 -71.41
C PHE A 254 -9.78 8.63 -72.66
N VAL A 255 -9.40 9.25 -73.77
CA VAL A 255 -10.15 9.15 -75.04
C VAL A 255 -10.04 7.75 -75.70
N ASN A 256 -8.94 6.99 -75.45
CA ASN A 256 -8.70 5.67 -75.96
C ASN A 256 -8.55 4.63 -74.86
N MET A 257 -9.63 4.13 -74.35
CA MET A 257 -9.70 2.95 -73.47
C MET A 257 -10.39 1.79 -74.24
N PRO A 258 -9.64 0.81 -74.74
CA PRO A 258 -10.23 -0.27 -75.52
C PRO A 258 -11.19 -1.15 -74.74
N GLU A 259 -11.01 -1.25 -73.43
CA GLU A 259 -11.88 -2.02 -72.51
C GLU A 259 -13.30 -1.44 -72.42
N LEU A 260 -13.48 -0.11 -72.56
CA LEU A 260 -14.78 0.57 -72.54
C LEU A 260 -15.59 0.37 -73.80
N GLN A 261 -14.95 -0.02 -74.95
CA GLN A 261 -15.57 -0.31 -76.22
C GLN A 261 -16.01 -1.78 -76.34
N SER A 262 -15.61 -2.61 -75.36
CA SER A 262 -16.01 -4.04 -75.36
C SER A 262 -17.42 -4.23 -74.86
N ALA A 263 -18.24 -5.01 -75.55
CA ALA A 263 -19.62 -5.34 -75.20
C ALA A 263 -19.76 -6.01 -73.78
N ASN A 264 -18.67 -6.62 -73.29
CA ASN A 264 -18.62 -7.31 -71.97
C ASN A 264 -17.76 -6.58 -70.94
N GLY A 265 -17.20 -5.43 -71.23
CA GLY A 265 -16.27 -4.69 -70.36
C GLY A 265 -16.90 -4.40 -69.01
N TYR A 266 -18.13 -3.87 -68.98
CA TYR A 266 -18.82 -3.56 -67.71
C TYR A 266 -19.06 -4.82 -66.85
N ARG A 267 -19.45 -5.98 -67.47
CA ARG A 267 -19.67 -7.23 -66.73
C ARG A 267 -18.39 -7.74 -66.10
N ILE A 268 -17.25 -7.63 -66.78
CA ILE A 268 -15.94 -8.04 -66.27
C ILE A 268 -15.54 -7.20 -65.08
N VAL A 269 -15.70 -5.89 -65.14
CA VAL A 269 -15.39 -4.98 -64.03
C VAL A 269 -16.28 -5.25 -62.81
N CYS A 270 -17.58 -5.50 -63.02
CA CYS A 270 -18.49 -5.86 -61.93
C CYS A 270 -18.11 -7.20 -61.26
N ILE A 271 -17.75 -8.20 -62.05
CA ILE A 271 -17.29 -9.51 -61.55
C ILE A 271 -15.98 -9.35 -60.79
N ALA A 272 -15.01 -8.62 -61.33
CA ALA A 272 -13.73 -8.36 -60.67
C ALA A 272 -13.91 -7.60 -59.35
N SER A 273 -14.80 -6.58 -59.32
CA SER A 273 -15.14 -5.84 -58.11
C SER A 273 -15.85 -6.72 -57.07
N ALA A 274 -16.76 -7.60 -57.50
CA ALA A 274 -17.44 -8.55 -56.60
C ALA A 274 -16.44 -9.57 -56.01
N LEU A 275 -15.45 -10.00 -56.80
CA LEU A 275 -14.40 -10.95 -56.38
C LEU A 275 -13.44 -10.34 -55.34
N CYS A 276 -13.29 -9.02 -55.33
CA CYS A 276 -12.49 -8.31 -54.32
C CYS A 276 -13.20 -8.21 -52.94
N VAL A 277 -14.54 -8.46 -52.89
CA VAL A 277 -15.33 -8.36 -51.66
C VAL A 277 -15.51 -9.72 -50.98
N VAL A 278 -15.32 -10.80 -51.73
CA VAL A 278 -15.43 -12.20 -51.25
C VAL A 278 -14.09 -12.70 -50.77
#